data_4ce209e5269e66e5b6b6310df470d6fb
#
_entry.id   4ce209e5269e66e5b6b6310df470d6fb
#
_cell.length_a   1.000
_cell.length_b   1.000
_cell.length_c   1.000
_cell.angle_alpha   90.00
_cell.angle_beta   90.00
_cell.angle_gamma   90.00
#
_symmetry.space_group_name_H-M   'P 1'
#
loop_
_entity.id
_entity.type
_entity.pdbx_description
1 polymer ?
#
loop_
_entity_poly.entity_id
_entity_poly.type
_entity_poly.pdbx_seq_one_letter_code
_entity_poly.pdbx_strand_id
1 'polypeptide(L)'
;VVASEIPSSAFAGATQASFESMGTPLQETTFVVVDLETTGAGPGSHTITEIGAVRVRGGQVEDELSTLVNPGRAIPAQITVLTGITNAMVAGAPPVPEALERFLQWARLWEEETVLVAHNARFDVGHLRGAARALELDWHEPRVLDTLALARRAWTRSEVPNHRLATLASFVGSPTRPTHRALDDARATVDVLHAALEVLGPLGVTHLEDLATATDPVPARRRAKSRLAQDLPTSPGVYQFLSAAGQVLYVGSAVDLRRRVRSYFTAAEKRTRVTQMLDTTVQVRAIPTPTEVEARVRELRLIAELDPPVNRRSRSPRRQPWLHLVRGSHPHLAGTTVLPTSEVGSAVGPFSSRHSLSQAQRAVECALGLRAWHDQAARSQEILQALAEQIDLVAVPALEQVARLSAAERYEEAGLWTTRLRSLLAAARRADQVRPLLSCPHLIAARRRSGGSWELVCVRWGRLAGSAVTPPGADPRPMVASLRATAQVVSRPERVGQDTSVEETLVLADWVLDDGARLVEVEGPTEVLTWPVGSAARYRKVLASRD
;
A
#
# COMPACT_ATOMS: atom_id res chain seq x y z
N VAL A 1 -34.65 -4.92 -27.57
CA VAL A 1 -33.44 -4.10 -27.47
C VAL A 1 -33.57 -3.24 -26.22
N VAL A 2 -33.09 -3.69 -25.09
CA VAL A 2 -33.00 -2.89 -23.87
C VAL A 2 -31.51 -2.93 -23.46
N ALA A 3 -30.83 -1.81 -23.68
CA ALA A 3 -29.48 -1.59 -23.15
C ALA A 3 -29.60 -1.38 -21.64
N SER A 4 -29.23 -2.38 -20.85
CA SER A 4 -29.09 -2.22 -19.41
C SER A 4 -27.76 -1.51 -19.12
N GLU A 5 -27.83 -0.34 -18.56
CA GLU A 5 -26.71 0.42 -18.04
C GLU A 5 -25.97 -0.42 -16.99
N ILE A 6 -24.70 -0.71 -17.25
CA ILE A 6 -23.80 -1.33 -16.27
C ILE A 6 -23.32 -0.22 -15.34
N PRO A 7 -23.57 -0.31 -14.01
CA PRO A 7 -23.14 0.74 -13.10
C PRO A 7 -21.62 0.88 -13.07
N SER A 8 -21.16 2.11 -13.11
CA SER A 8 -19.76 2.58 -13.11
C SER A 8 -18.91 2.10 -11.90
N SER A 9 -19.52 1.47 -10.90
CA SER A 9 -18.84 0.96 -9.69
C SER A 9 -18.15 -0.41 -9.86
N ALA A 10 -18.17 -1.02 -11.04
CA ALA A 10 -17.62 -2.37 -11.25
C ALA A 10 -16.07 -2.40 -11.39
N PHE A 11 -15.41 -1.26 -11.43
CA PHE A 11 -13.95 -1.15 -11.61
C PHE A 11 -13.13 -0.82 -10.34
N ALA A 12 -13.80 -0.59 -9.20
CA ALA A 12 -13.14 -0.39 -7.93
C ALA A 12 -12.68 -1.73 -7.33
N GLY A 13 -11.50 -2.23 -7.68
CA GLY A 13 -11.03 -3.45 -7.03
C GLY A 13 -9.87 -4.19 -7.66
N ALA A 14 -8.79 -3.50 -7.91
CA ALA A 14 -7.42 -4.02 -7.85
C ALA A 14 -6.49 -2.82 -7.86
N THR A 15 -6.56 -2.01 -6.84
CA THR A 15 -5.52 -1.03 -6.56
C THR A 15 -4.29 -1.84 -6.20
N GLN A 16 -3.42 -2.09 -7.16
CA GLN A 16 -2.02 -2.24 -6.85
C GLN A 16 -1.70 -0.95 -6.10
N ALA A 17 -1.29 -1.07 -4.83
CA ALA A 17 -0.98 0.10 -4.01
C ALA A 17 -0.05 1.00 -4.82
N SER A 18 -0.57 2.09 -5.35
CA SER A 18 0.24 3.13 -5.94
C SER A 18 1.14 3.65 -4.83
N PHE A 19 2.31 4.14 -5.13
CA PHE A 19 3.17 4.76 -4.13
C PHE A 19 2.55 6.02 -3.50
N GLU A 20 1.41 6.50 -4.00
CA GLU A 20 0.54 7.50 -3.37
C GLU A 20 -0.22 6.95 -2.16
N SER A 21 -0.49 5.65 -2.09
CA SER A 21 -1.00 4.99 -0.88
C SER A 21 0.14 4.61 0.06
N MET A 22 0.96 5.54 0.46
CA MET A 22 1.90 5.36 1.58
C MET A 22 1.18 5.38 2.94
N GLY A 23 -0.09 5.04 2.97
CA GLY A 23 -0.95 5.06 4.11
C GLY A 23 -1.85 6.30 4.19
N THR A 24 -2.66 6.37 5.23
CA THR A 24 -3.57 7.47 5.49
C THR A 24 -2.79 8.69 5.98
N PRO A 25 -2.85 9.86 5.31
CA PRO A 25 -2.22 11.08 5.80
C PRO A 25 -2.71 11.45 7.20
N LEU A 26 -1.84 11.99 8.07
CA LEU A 26 -2.25 12.40 9.42
C LEU A 26 -3.36 13.47 9.42
N GLN A 27 -3.51 14.23 8.34
CA GLN A 27 -4.61 15.17 8.17
C GLN A 27 -5.98 14.50 7.98
N GLU A 28 -5.98 13.25 7.51
CA GLU A 28 -7.19 12.44 7.32
C GLU A 28 -7.42 11.47 8.49
N THR A 29 -6.45 11.35 9.39
CA THR A 29 -6.50 10.52 10.59
C THR A 29 -7.34 11.19 11.67
N THR A 30 -8.23 10.42 12.29
CA THR A 30 -8.99 10.88 13.46
C THR A 30 -8.23 10.54 14.74
N PHE A 31 -7.90 11.51 15.56
CA PHE A 31 -7.32 11.31 16.87
C PHE A 31 -8.39 11.48 17.94
N VAL A 32 -8.58 10.46 18.77
CA VAL A 32 -9.41 10.52 19.99
C VAL A 32 -8.47 10.64 21.17
N VAL A 33 -8.29 11.85 21.65
CA VAL A 33 -7.43 12.14 22.79
C VAL A 33 -8.24 12.01 24.06
N VAL A 34 -7.85 11.10 24.95
CA VAL A 34 -8.58 10.78 26.18
C VAL A 34 -7.70 10.97 27.40
N ASP A 35 -8.30 11.40 28.48
CA ASP A 35 -7.75 11.41 29.83
C ASP A 35 -8.80 10.90 30.81
N LEU A 36 -8.39 10.23 31.87
CA LEU A 36 -9.25 9.62 32.86
C LEU A 36 -8.86 10.06 34.27
N GLU A 37 -9.88 10.37 35.08
CA GLU A 37 -9.71 10.40 36.52
C GLU A 37 -10.24 9.11 37.13
N THR A 38 -9.56 8.60 38.15
CA THR A 38 -9.86 7.28 38.73
C THR A 38 -9.87 7.31 40.25
N THR A 39 -10.37 6.26 40.87
CA THR A 39 -10.30 6.06 42.34
C THR A 39 -8.88 5.72 42.85
N GLY A 40 -7.87 5.66 41.97
CA GLY A 40 -6.50 5.26 42.30
C GLY A 40 -6.30 3.74 42.44
N ALA A 41 -7.32 2.93 42.22
CA ALA A 41 -7.20 1.47 42.17
C ALA A 41 -6.73 1.02 40.79
N GLY A 42 -6.30 -0.24 40.65
CA GLY A 42 -5.91 -0.82 39.37
C GLY A 42 -7.09 -0.94 38.40
N PRO A 43 -6.82 -1.22 37.09
CA PRO A 43 -7.85 -1.34 36.07
C PRO A 43 -8.98 -2.30 36.44
N GLY A 44 -10.23 -1.89 36.25
CA GLY A 44 -11.41 -2.70 36.53
C GLY A 44 -12.71 -1.92 36.35
N SER A 45 -13.86 -2.61 36.52
CA SER A 45 -15.21 -2.08 36.30
C SER A 45 -15.67 -0.98 37.27
N HIS A 46 -14.91 -0.69 38.32
CA HIS A 46 -15.31 0.24 39.39
C HIS A 46 -14.23 1.26 39.75
N THR A 47 -13.49 1.74 38.75
CA THR A 47 -12.33 2.59 39.02
C THR A 47 -12.39 3.97 38.38
N ILE A 48 -13.15 4.16 37.31
CA ILE A 48 -13.24 5.42 36.56
C ILE A 48 -14.20 6.37 37.28
N THR A 49 -13.78 7.62 37.47
CA THR A 49 -14.57 8.70 38.11
C THR A 49 -14.88 9.86 37.16
N GLU A 50 -14.10 10.05 36.11
CA GLU A 50 -14.35 11.02 35.05
C GLU A 50 -13.73 10.51 33.74
N ILE A 51 -14.39 10.77 32.61
CA ILE A 51 -13.87 10.57 31.25
C ILE A 51 -13.92 11.92 30.55
N GLY A 52 -12.76 12.40 30.11
CA GLY A 52 -12.62 13.55 29.23
C GLY A 52 -11.99 13.14 27.93
N ALA A 53 -12.59 13.50 26.80
CA ALA A 53 -12.03 13.18 25.51
C ALA A 53 -12.28 14.26 24.48
N VAL A 54 -11.36 14.40 23.53
CA VAL A 54 -11.39 15.37 22.44
C VAL A 54 -11.15 14.62 21.13
N ARG A 55 -12.05 14.78 20.15
CA ARG A 55 -11.87 14.26 18.82
C ARG A 55 -11.32 15.31 17.89
N VAL A 56 -10.20 14.98 17.23
CA VAL A 56 -9.45 15.89 16.37
C VAL A 56 -9.25 15.26 15.01
N ARG A 57 -9.47 16.01 13.94
CA ARG A 57 -9.15 15.64 12.58
C ARG A 57 -8.64 16.84 11.79
N GLY A 58 -7.63 16.64 10.96
CA GLY A 58 -7.05 17.75 10.18
C GLY A 58 -6.51 18.90 11.03
N GLY A 59 -6.11 18.63 12.28
CA GLY A 59 -5.66 19.64 13.24
C GLY A 59 -6.78 20.46 13.88
N GLN A 60 -8.06 20.15 13.61
CA GLN A 60 -9.22 20.85 14.16
C GLN A 60 -9.96 19.96 15.16
N VAL A 61 -10.43 20.55 16.26
CA VAL A 61 -11.32 19.88 17.22
C VAL A 61 -12.70 19.74 16.57
N GLU A 62 -13.16 18.51 16.39
CA GLU A 62 -14.48 18.21 15.83
C GLU A 62 -15.55 18.09 16.91
N ASP A 63 -15.21 17.49 18.06
CA ASP A 63 -16.16 17.20 19.13
C ASP A 63 -15.45 16.94 20.45
N GLU A 64 -16.16 17.10 21.56
CA GLU A 64 -15.65 16.86 22.90
C GLU A 64 -16.65 16.04 23.73
N LEU A 65 -16.13 15.17 24.57
CA LEU A 65 -16.92 14.40 25.53
C LEU A 65 -16.38 14.64 26.93
N SER A 66 -17.25 15.03 27.85
CA SER A 66 -16.93 15.15 29.28
C SER A 66 -18.05 14.52 30.11
N THR A 67 -17.72 13.59 30.96
CA THR A 67 -18.69 12.96 31.86
C THR A 67 -18.05 12.54 33.17
N LEU A 68 -18.66 12.94 34.28
CA LEU A 68 -18.42 12.31 35.56
C LEU A 68 -18.99 10.88 35.52
N VAL A 69 -18.38 9.99 36.26
CA VAL A 69 -18.74 8.57 36.28
C VAL A 69 -18.89 8.12 37.73
N ASN A 70 -19.97 7.42 38.04
CA ASN A 70 -20.16 6.81 39.34
C ASN A 70 -19.40 5.46 39.38
N PRO A 71 -18.31 5.34 40.15
CA PRO A 71 -17.54 4.11 40.24
C PRO A 71 -18.26 3.02 41.07
N GLY A 72 -19.42 3.30 41.68
CA GLY A 72 -20.13 2.37 42.56
C GLY A 72 -19.39 2.06 43.88
N ARG A 73 -18.37 2.86 44.21
CA ARG A 73 -17.52 2.76 45.41
C ARG A 73 -17.06 4.12 45.86
N ALA A 74 -16.68 4.25 47.14
CA ALA A 74 -16.19 5.48 47.69
C ALA A 74 -14.85 5.91 47.04
N ILE A 75 -14.74 7.18 46.69
CA ILE A 75 -13.48 7.81 46.20
C ILE A 75 -12.62 8.11 47.44
N PRO A 76 -11.37 7.62 47.47
CA PRO A 76 -10.45 7.91 48.58
C PRO A 76 -10.20 9.41 48.73
N ALA A 77 -10.10 9.90 49.98
CA ALA A 77 -9.91 11.32 50.27
C ALA A 77 -8.69 11.94 49.56
N GLN A 78 -7.59 11.19 49.42
CA GLN A 78 -6.39 11.63 48.73
C GLN A 78 -6.63 11.86 47.23
N ILE A 79 -7.51 11.08 46.61
CA ILE A 79 -7.88 11.26 45.20
C ILE A 79 -8.80 12.46 45.05
N THR A 80 -9.76 12.65 45.97
CA THR A 80 -10.59 13.85 46.00
C THR A 80 -9.76 15.13 46.14
N VAL A 81 -8.70 15.10 46.96
CA VAL A 81 -7.79 16.27 47.10
C VAL A 81 -7.02 16.52 45.78
N LEU A 82 -6.64 15.49 45.04
CA LEU A 82 -5.89 15.59 43.80
C LEU A 82 -6.76 16.10 42.63
N THR A 83 -7.94 15.47 42.45
CA THR A 83 -8.80 15.68 41.28
C THR A 83 -9.92 16.69 41.51
N GLY A 84 -10.20 17.03 42.77
CA GLY A 84 -11.38 17.79 43.16
C GLY A 84 -12.71 17.05 43.05
N ILE A 85 -12.71 15.77 42.60
CA ILE A 85 -13.93 15.00 42.41
C ILE A 85 -14.35 14.38 43.74
N THR A 86 -15.54 14.75 44.22
CA THR A 86 -16.10 14.24 45.46
C THR A 86 -17.11 13.11 45.23
N ASN A 87 -17.39 12.32 46.29
CA ASN A 87 -18.44 11.30 46.24
C ASN A 87 -19.82 11.92 45.94
N ALA A 88 -20.09 13.12 46.38
CA ALA A 88 -21.34 13.83 46.10
C ALA A 88 -21.48 14.20 44.62
N MET A 89 -20.40 14.59 43.96
CA MET A 89 -20.40 14.92 42.53
C MET A 89 -20.73 13.70 41.64
N VAL A 90 -20.24 12.55 41.99
CA VAL A 90 -20.44 11.32 41.19
C VAL A 90 -21.70 10.53 41.57
N ALA A 91 -22.37 10.89 42.68
CA ALA A 91 -23.56 10.15 43.16
C ALA A 91 -24.69 10.11 42.12
N GLY A 92 -24.90 11.20 41.36
CA GLY A 92 -25.91 11.31 40.31
C GLY A 92 -25.37 11.06 38.91
N ALA A 93 -24.08 10.72 38.76
CA ALA A 93 -23.45 10.48 37.47
C ALA A 93 -23.79 9.05 36.93
N PRO A 94 -23.72 8.82 35.63
CA PRO A 94 -23.93 7.50 35.03
C PRO A 94 -22.95 6.48 35.62
N PRO A 95 -23.37 5.22 35.79
CA PRO A 95 -22.47 4.14 36.22
C PRO A 95 -21.44 3.84 35.14
N VAL A 96 -20.32 3.18 35.50
CA VAL A 96 -19.21 2.88 34.57
C VAL A 96 -19.67 2.17 33.29
N PRO A 97 -20.59 1.16 33.30
CA PRO A 97 -21.03 0.54 32.05
C PRO A 97 -21.63 1.52 31.05
N GLU A 98 -22.53 2.38 31.49
CA GLU A 98 -23.22 3.36 30.65
C GLU A 98 -22.26 4.44 30.13
N ALA A 99 -21.41 4.96 31.01
CA ALA A 99 -20.43 5.97 30.63
C ALA A 99 -19.39 5.44 29.63
N LEU A 100 -18.93 4.20 29.83
CA LEU A 100 -17.95 3.56 28.96
C LEU A 100 -18.57 3.20 27.60
N GLU A 101 -19.78 2.64 27.57
CA GLU A 101 -20.47 2.36 26.31
C GLU A 101 -20.69 3.62 25.48
N ARG A 102 -21.14 4.72 26.13
CA ARG A 102 -21.28 6.03 25.50
C ARG A 102 -19.95 6.55 24.95
N PHE A 103 -18.85 6.40 25.70
CA PHE A 103 -17.51 6.78 25.24
C PHE A 103 -17.10 5.94 24.03
N LEU A 104 -17.24 4.62 24.06
CA LEU A 104 -16.86 3.73 22.96
C LEU A 104 -17.63 4.06 21.68
N GLN A 105 -18.95 4.29 21.79
CA GLN A 105 -19.78 4.71 20.65
C GLN A 105 -19.35 6.07 20.09
N TRP A 106 -19.08 7.04 20.95
CA TRP A 106 -18.62 8.35 20.56
C TRP A 106 -17.21 8.31 19.93
N ALA A 107 -16.30 7.53 20.48
CA ALA A 107 -14.91 7.41 20.06
C ALA A 107 -14.72 6.70 18.72
N ARG A 108 -15.67 5.82 18.31
CA ARG A 108 -15.64 5.05 17.05
C ARG A 108 -14.31 4.33 16.82
N LEU A 109 -13.83 3.64 17.85
CA LEU A 109 -12.51 2.98 17.80
C LEU A 109 -12.43 1.79 16.81
N TRP A 110 -13.54 1.40 16.20
CA TRP A 110 -13.61 0.38 15.14
C TRP A 110 -13.24 0.91 13.73
N GLU A 111 -13.16 2.24 13.57
CA GLU A 111 -12.74 2.83 12.29
C GLU A 111 -11.22 2.71 12.14
N GLU A 112 -10.74 2.18 10.99
CA GLU A 112 -9.31 1.89 10.77
C GLU A 112 -8.42 3.14 10.86
N GLU A 113 -8.99 4.32 10.58
CA GLU A 113 -8.30 5.61 10.57
C GLU A 113 -8.35 6.31 11.94
N THR A 114 -8.95 5.68 12.96
CA THR A 114 -9.05 6.24 14.31
C THR A 114 -7.89 5.77 15.18
N VAL A 115 -7.26 6.71 15.89
CA VAL A 115 -6.16 6.49 16.83
C VAL A 115 -6.57 6.98 18.21
N LEU A 116 -6.51 6.11 19.20
CA LEU A 116 -6.69 6.47 20.61
C LEU A 116 -5.39 7.05 21.16
N VAL A 117 -5.46 8.26 21.72
CA VAL A 117 -4.29 9.00 22.18
C VAL A 117 -4.45 9.35 23.67
N ALA A 118 -3.40 9.16 24.45
CA ALA A 118 -3.36 9.64 25.84
C ALA A 118 -1.93 10.03 26.25
N HIS A 119 -1.79 10.82 27.33
CA HIS A 119 -0.49 11.15 27.89
C HIS A 119 -0.09 10.14 28.96
N ASN A 120 0.90 9.27 28.68
CA ASN A 120 1.19 8.03 29.40
C ASN A 120 0.06 6.98 29.20
N ALA A 121 -0.23 6.74 27.95
CA ALA A 121 -1.38 5.94 27.45
C ALA A 121 -1.56 4.58 28.13
N ARG A 122 -0.50 3.99 28.70
CA ARG A 122 -0.59 2.74 29.46
C ARG A 122 -1.59 2.83 30.61
N PHE A 123 -1.72 4.00 31.24
CA PHE A 123 -2.64 4.20 32.36
C PHE A 123 -4.09 4.25 31.84
N ASP A 124 -4.44 5.22 31.00
CA ASP A 124 -5.80 5.47 30.53
C ASP A 124 -6.35 4.31 29.71
N VAL A 125 -5.58 3.86 28.73
CA VAL A 125 -5.95 2.72 27.88
C VAL A 125 -6.05 1.44 28.73
N GLY A 126 -5.19 1.27 29.73
CA GLY A 126 -5.27 0.15 30.67
C GLY A 126 -6.59 0.11 31.46
N HIS A 127 -7.06 1.27 31.95
CA HIS A 127 -8.33 1.38 32.67
C HIS A 127 -9.54 1.18 31.74
N LEU A 128 -9.56 1.80 30.54
CA LEU A 128 -10.63 1.60 29.57
C LEU A 128 -10.75 0.13 29.12
N ARG A 129 -9.63 -0.49 28.74
CA ARG A 129 -9.58 -1.90 28.32
C ARG A 129 -9.98 -2.82 29.47
N GLY A 130 -9.47 -2.55 30.70
CA GLY A 130 -9.79 -3.34 31.87
C GLY A 130 -11.27 -3.28 32.24
N ALA A 131 -11.89 -2.08 32.14
CA ALA A 131 -13.31 -1.90 32.36
C ALA A 131 -14.14 -2.55 31.25
N ALA A 132 -13.80 -2.37 29.98
CA ALA A 132 -14.48 -2.99 28.85
C ALA A 132 -14.48 -4.52 28.97
N ARG A 133 -13.34 -5.12 29.30
CA ARG A 133 -13.21 -6.57 29.51
C ARG A 133 -14.07 -7.07 30.70
N ALA A 134 -14.07 -6.32 31.79
CA ALA A 134 -14.86 -6.73 33.00
C ALA A 134 -16.37 -6.60 32.76
N LEU A 135 -16.80 -5.79 31.81
CA LEU A 135 -18.19 -5.51 31.45
C LEU A 135 -18.61 -6.23 30.15
N GLU A 136 -17.73 -7.05 29.57
CA GLU A 136 -17.97 -7.80 28.34
C GLU A 136 -18.33 -6.88 27.14
N LEU A 137 -17.82 -5.64 27.14
CA LEU A 137 -17.97 -4.69 26.04
C LEU A 137 -16.88 -4.90 24.97
N ASP A 138 -17.22 -4.70 23.69
CA ASP A 138 -16.26 -4.85 22.60
C ASP A 138 -15.24 -3.70 22.61
N TRP A 139 -13.96 -4.06 22.74
CA TRP A 139 -12.86 -3.09 22.81
C TRP A 139 -12.26 -2.76 21.45
N HIS A 140 -12.52 -3.53 20.38
CA HIS A 140 -12.00 -3.35 19.01
C HIS A 140 -10.47 -3.20 18.86
N GLU A 141 -9.67 -3.41 19.90
CA GLU A 141 -8.19 -3.29 19.91
C GLU A 141 -7.67 -2.09 19.09
N PRO A 142 -7.97 -0.84 19.49
CA PRO A 142 -7.64 0.34 18.70
C PRO A 142 -6.13 0.56 18.58
N ARG A 143 -5.73 1.30 17.55
CA ARG A 143 -4.37 1.85 17.49
C ARG A 143 -4.17 2.86 18.60
N VAL A 144 -3.07 2.75 19.35
CA VAL A 144 -2.78 3.61 20.51
C VAL A 144 -1.53 4.43 20.27
N LEU A 145 -1.59 5.73 20.54
CA LEU A 145 -0.45 6.64 20.52
C LEU A 145 -0.24 7.24 21.91
N ASP A 146 0.97 7.12 22.43
CA ASP A 146 1.38 7.69 23.73
C ASP A 146 2.10 9.03 23.51
N THR A 147 1.48 10.16 23.90
CA THR A 147 2.08 11.48 23.75
C THR A 147 3.28 11.69 24.67
N LEU A 148 3.41 10.99 25.79
CA LEU A 148 4.61 11.02 26.62
C LEU A 148 5.82 10.42 25.88
N ALA A 149 5.61 9.29 25.19
CA ALA A 149 6.65 8.66 24.38
C ALA A 149 6.97 9.52 23.14
N LEU A 150 5.94 10.10 22.52
CA LEU A 150 6.08 11.00 21.38
C LEU A 150 6.87 12.28 21.76
N ALA A 151 6.53 12.90 22.90
CA ALA A 151 7.22 14.09 23.42
C ALA A 151 8.70 13.82 23.75
N ARG A 152 9.02 12.66 24.33
CA ARG A 152 10.42 12.24 24.56
C ARG A 152 11.20 12.07 23.26
N ARG A 153 10.49 11.82 22.16
CA ARG A 153 11.07 11.70 20.83
C ARG A 153 11.24 13.06 20.16
N ALA A 154 10.26 13.98 20.35
CA ALA A 154 10.27 15.32 19.77
C ALA A 154 11.29 16.23 20.47
N TRP A 155 11.33 16.21 21.80
CA TRP A 155 12.14 17.11 22.61
C TRP A 155 13.11 16.39 23.55
N THR A 156 14.31 16.91 23.66
CA THR A 156 15.35 16.40 24.57
C THR A 156 15.19 16.98 25.97
N ARG A 157 15.87 16.37 26.94
CA ARG A 157 15.89 16.91 28.33
C ARG A 157 16.60 18.26 28.45
N SER A 158 17.39 18.67 27.46
CA SER A 158 17.99 20.01 27.41
C SER A 158 16.99 21.07 26.95
N GLU A 159 15.94 20.68 26.22
CA GLU A 159 14.89 21.60 25.75
C GLU A 159 13.74 21.70 26.77
N VAL A 160 13.40 20.57 27.41
CA VAL A 160 12.28 20.49 28.36
C VAL A 160 12.76 19.77 29.63
N PRO A 161 12.65 20.36 30.82
CA PRO A 161 13.19 19.82 32.06
C PRO A 161 12.59 18.46 32.45
N ASN A 162 11.32 18.23 32.12
CA ASN A 162 10.64 16.96 32.26
C ASN A 162 9.49 16.85 31.25
N HIS A 163 8.95 15.62 31.06
CA HIS A 163 7.87 15.36 30.11
C HIS A 163 6.53 15.14 30.83
N ARG A 164 6.26 15.82 31.94
CA ARG A 164 4.92 15.84 32.56
C ARG A 164 4.00 16.72 31.73
N LEU A 165 2.72 16.38 31.67
CA LEU A 165 1.73 17.11 30.86
C LEU A 165 1.74 18.62 31.14
N ALA A 166 1.69 19.04 32.40
CA ALA A 166 1.73 20.45 32.77
C ALA A 166 2.99 21.19 32.28
N THR A 167 4.15 20.52 32.30
CA THR A 167 5.40 21.12 31.81
C THR A 167 5.40 21.22 30.28
N LEU A 168 4.93 20.19 29.61
CA LEU A 168 4.83 20.18 28.14
C LEU A 168 3.78 21.18 27.65
N ALA A 169 2.61 21.22 28.25
CA ALA A 169 1.56 22.20 27.92
C ALA A 169 2.08 23.65 28.02
N SER A 170 2.79 23.98 29.11
CA SER A 170 3.44 25.27 29.24
C SER A 170 4.51 25.51 28.18
N PHE A 171 5.32 24.49 27.85
CA PHE A 171 6.40 24.61 26.89
C PHE A 171 5.89 24.85 25.46
N VAL A 172 4.81 24.16 25.05
CA VAL A 172 4.22 24.32 23.72
C VAL A 172 3.27 25.53 23.63
N GLY A 173 3.05 26.26 24.74
CA GLY A 173 2.17 27.41 24.77
C GLY A 173 0.68 27.04 24.71
N SER A 174 0.28 25.90 25.28
CA SER A 174 -1.11 25.49 25.35
C SER A 174 -1.97 26.55 26.06
N PRO A 175 -3.12 26.93 25.50
CA PRO A 175 -4.07 27.82 26.18
C PRO A 175 -4.74 27.13 27.38
N THR A 176 -4.78 25.79 27.39
CA THR A 176 -5.37 25.00 28.47
C THR A 176 -4.29 24.54 29.45
N ARG A 177 -4.52 24.83 30.73
CA ARG A 177 -3.65 24.35 31.81
C ARG A 177 -4.20 23.05 32.36
N PRO A 178 -3.39 21.98 32.48
CA PRO A 178 -3.79 20.76 33.16
C PRO A 178 -4.21 21.06 34.62
N THR A 179 -5.37 20.53 35.01
CA THR A 179 -6.00 20.82 36.32
C THR A 179 -6.38 19.56 37.08
N HIS A 180 -6.00 18.40 36.61
CA HIS A 180 -6.52 17.08 37.05
C HIS A 180 -8.05 17.00 36.89
N ARG A 181 -8.56 17.56 35.79
CA ARG A 181 -9.89 17.34 35.25
C ARG A 181 -9.73 16.76 33.86
N ALA A 182 -10.36 15.64 33.64
CA ALA A 182 -10.10 14.81 32.47
C ALA A 182 -10.24 15.57 31.13
N LEU A 183 -11.23 16.45 30.96
CA LEU A 183 -11.38 17.19 29.72
C LEU A 183 -10.28 18.25 29.52
N ASP A 184 -9.87 18.96 30.56
CA ASP A 184 -8.80 19.96 30.45
C ASP A 184 -7.46 19.31 30.17
N ASP A 185 -7.19 18.15 30.78
CA ASP A 185 -5.98 17.37 30.55
C ASP A 185 -5.96 16.76 29.14
N ALA A 186 -7.13 16.31 28.64
CA ALA A 186 -7.27 15.86 27.24
C ALA A 186 -7.01 17.01 26.24
N ARG A 187 -7.54 18.22 26.47
CA ARG A 187 -7.29 19.42 25.63
C ARG A 187 -5.81 19.80 25.62
N ALA A 188 -5.16 19.85 26.77
CA ALA A 188 -3.73 20.11 26.86
C ALA A 188 -2.90 19.02 26.15
N THR A 189 -3.38 17.78 26.19
CA THR A 189 -2.75 16.64 25.47
C THR A 189 -2.90 16.78 23.95
N VAL A 190 -4.00 17.37 23.44
CA VAL A 190 -4.15 17.72 22.01
C VAL A 190 -3.06 18.70 21.56
N ASP A 191 -2.83 19.77 22.32
CA ASP A 191 -1.82 20.76 21.97
C ASP A 191 -0.40 20.17 21.98
N VAL A 192 -0.10 19.32 22.96
CA VAL A 192 1.18 18.57 23.02
C VAL A 192 1.31 17.60 21.84
N LEU A 193 0.23 16.90 21.44
CA LEU A 193 0.20 16.02 20.28
C LEU A 193 0.54 16.79 18.99
N HIS A 194 -0.16 17.90 18.74
CA HIS A 194 0.04 18.73 17.55
C HIS A 194 1.47 19.26 17.45
N ALA A 195 1.98 19.86 18.53
CA ALA A 195 3.34 20.38 18.57
C ALA A 195 4.39 19.27 18.37
N ALA A 196 4.18 18.09 18.96
CA ALA A 196 5.09 16.95 18.77
C ALA A 196 5.06 16.43 17.33
N LEU A 197 3.89 16.33 16.70
CA LEU A 197 3.75 15.92 15.30
C LEU A 197 4.36 16.95 14.34
N GLU A 198 4.25 18.25 14.64
CA GLU A 198 4.91 19.31 13.87
C GLU A 198 6.44 19.15 13.88
N VAL A 199 7.04 18.88 15.05
CA VAL A 199 8.48 18.60 15.17
C VAL A 199 8.87 17.30 14.44
N LEU A 200 8.05 16.27 14.48
CA LEU A 200 8.35 14.95 13.92
C LEU A 200 7.98 14.83 12.43
N GLY A 201 7.09 15.67 11.91
CA GLY A 201 6.69 15.71 10.50
C GLY A 201 7.90 15.82 9.54
N PRO A 202 8.79 16.80 9.71
CA PRO A 202 10.04 16.90 8.96
C PRO A 202 10.95 15.68 9.10
N LEU A 203 10.78 14.85 10.13
CA LEU A 203 11.52 13.62 10.36
C LEU A 203 10.84 12.39 9.76
N GLY A 204 9.72 12.57 9.03
CA GLY A 204 9.02 11.54 8.27
C GLY A 204 7.80 10.94 8.95
N VAL A 205 7.31 11.51 10.05
CA VAL A 205 6.04 11.11 10.68
C VAL A 205 4.91 11.92 10.03
N THR A 206 4.34 11.41 8.95
CA THR A 206 3.36 12.14 8.12
C THR A 206 2.10 11.35 7.81
N HIS A 207 2.11 10.04 8.06
CA HIS A 207 1.00 9.13 7.82
C HIS A 207 0.69 8.29 9.06
N LEU A 208 -0.51 7.74 9.11
CA LEU A 208 -1.00 6.87 10.19
C LEU A 208 -0.06 5.70 10.47
N GLU A 209 0.51 5.09 9.44
CA GLU A 209 1.42 3.96 9.53
C GLU A 209 2.78 4.34 10.15
N ASP A 210 3.18 5.60 10.04
CA ASP A 210 4.40 6.10 10.66
C ASP A 210 4.28 6.16 12.20
N LEU A 211 3.06 6.30 12.73
CA LEU A 211 2.80 6.39 14.17
C LEU A 211 3.24 5.13 14.93
N ALA A 212 3.15 3.97 14.31
CA ALA A 212 3.59 2.69 14.92
C ALA A 212 5.07 2.71 15.37
N THR A 213 5.88 3.57 14.77
CA THR A 213 7.31 3.69 15.05
C THR A 213 7.74 5.12 15.41
N ALA A 214 6.78 6.04 15.49
CA ALA A 214 7.05 7.45 15.79
C ALA A 214 7.75 7.65 17.15
N THR A 215 7.51 6.75 18.10
CA THR A 215 8.09 6.74 19.44
C THR A 215 9.41 5.96 19.54
N ASP A 216 9.80 5.20 18.50
CA ASP A 216 11.01 4.40 18.51
C ASP A 216 12.27 5.29 18.43
N PRO A 217 13.32 5.03 19.22
CA PRO A 217 14.54 5.80 19.15
C PRO A 217 15.28 5.55 17.83
N VAL A 218 15.57 6.60 17.07
CA VAL A 218 16.46 6.51 15.89
C VAL A 218 17.90 6.62 16.35
N PRO A 219 18.77 5.65 16.02
CA PRO A 219 20.19 5.72 16.33
C PRO A 219 20.81 7.05 15.85
N ALA A 220 21.63 7.69 16.66
CA ALA A 220 22.22 8.99 16.36
C ALA A 220 22.97 9.01 15.01
N ARG A 221 23.67 7.91 14.68
CA ARG A 221 24.35 7.74 13.38
C ARG A 221 23.39 7.78 12.20
N ARG A 222 22.21 7.15 12.31
CA ARG A 222 21.17 7.16 11.27
C ARG A 222 20.55 8.56 11.14
N ARG A 223 20.27 9.22 12.27
CA ARG A 223 19.74 10.59 12.29
C ARG A 223 20.67 11.57 11.59
N ALA A 224 21.99 11.48 11.84
CA ALA A 224 22.98 12.31 11.18
C ALA A 224 23.00 12.13 9.66
N LYS A 225 22.63 10.94 9.15
CA LYS A 225 22.56 10.66 7.70
C LYS A 225 21.30 11.21 7.04
N SER A 226 20.30 11.69 7.77
CA SER A 226 19.12 12.36 7.17
C SER A 226 19.47 13.59 6.33
N ARG A 227 20.64 14.21 6.62
CA ARG A 227 21.21 15.28 5.78
C ARG A 227 21.41 14.88 4.32
N LEU A 228 21.63 13.58 4.04
CA LEU A 228 21.79 13.07 2.67
C LEU A 228 20.52 13.24 1.81
N ALA A 229 19.38 13.53 2.44
CA ALA A 229 18.11 13.82 1.77
C ALA A 229 17.82 15.32 1.61
N GLN A 230 18.60 16.23 2.22
CA GLN A 230 18.24 17.66 2.28
C GLN A 230 18.19 18.32 0.90
N ASP A 231 19.18 18.03 0.04
CA ASP A 231 19.34 18.68 -1.27
C ASP A 231 18.68 17.88 -2.41
N LEU A 232 17.95 16.79 -2.08
CA LEU A 232 17.25 16.02 -3.09
C LEU A 232 16.00 16.78 -3.59
N PRO A 233 15.65 16.65 -4.88
CA PRO A 233 14.45 17.27 -5.42
C PRO A 233 13.16 16.65 -4.82
N THR A 234 12.07 17.43 -4.85
CA THR A 234 10.73 17.00 -4.47
C THR A 234 9.90 16.48 -5.65
N SER A 235 10.57 16.23 -6.78
CA SER A 235 9.99 15.67 -8.00
C SER A 235 10.05 14.15 -8.05
N PRO A 236 9.28 13.50 -8.95
CA PRO A 236 9.44 12.09 -9.23
C PRO A 236 10.85 11.75 -9.71
N GLY A 237 11.29 10.52 -9.47
CA GLY A 237 12.59 10.07 -9.92
C GLY A 237 13.10 8.80 -9.27
N VAL A 238 14.34 8.46 -9.61
CA VAL A 238 15.07 7.31 -9.07
C VAL A 238 16.13 7.79 -8.08
N TYR A 239 16.29 7.09 -6.98
CA TYR A 239 17.36 7.33 -6.02
C TYR A 239 18.24 6.07 -5.89
N GLN A 240 19.52 6.30 -5.66
CA GLN A 240 20.54 5.27 -5.49
C GLN A 240 21.28 5.52 -4.18
N PHE A 241 21.38 4.50 -3.33
CA PHE A 241 22.23 4.52 -2.16
C PHE A 241 23.62 3.99 -2.51
N LEU A 242 24.69 4.77 -2.22
CA LEU A 242 26.06 4.43 -2.58
C LEU A 242 26.93 4.22 -1.35
N SER A 243 27.84 3.25 -1.45
CA SER A 243 28.91 3.00 -0.48
C SER A 243 30.06 4.03 -0.66
N ALA A 244 31.02 4.02 0.27
CA ALA A 244 32.25 4.83 0.19
C ALA A 244 33.10 4.51 -1.06
N ALA A 245 33.00 3.29 -1.59
CA ALA A 245 33.66 2.88 -2.82
C ALA A 245 32.88 3.28 -4.09
N GLY A 246 31.77 4.01 -3.97
CA GLY A 246 30.92 4.40 -5.10
C GLY A 246 30.02 3.27 -5.63
N GLN A 247 30.00 2.10 -4.99
CA GLN A 247 29.12 1.00 -5.38
C GLN A 247 27.67 1.34 -5.07
N VAL A 248 26.77 1.09 -6.01
CA VAL A 248 25.33 1.22 -5.82
C VAL A 248 24.83 0.03 -4.99
N LEU A 249 24.38 0.30 -3.78
CA LEU A 249 23.87 -0.70 -2.84
C LEU A 249 22.40 -1.01 -3.05
N TYR A 250 21.63 0.01 -3.43
CA TYR A 250 20.18 -0.09 -3.62
C TYR A 250 19.70 0.97 -4.61
N VAL A 251 18.70 0.61 -5.41
CA VAL A 251 17.98 1.50 -6.33
C VAL A 251 16.50 1.47 -5.95
N GLY A 252 15.85 2.63 -5.96
CA GLY A 252 14.41 2.75 -5.76
C GLY A 252 13.85 3.96 -6.47
N SER A 253 12.53 3.97 -6.72
CA SER A 253 11.80 5.11 -7.28
C SER A 253 10.88 5.77 -6.27
N ALA A 254 10.49 7.01 -6.52
CA ALA A 254 9.54 7.75 -5.71
C ALA A 254 8.85 8.85 -6.52
N VAL A 255 7.66 9.25 -6.06
CA VAL A 255 6.95 10.44 -6.53
C VAL A 255 7.60 11.72 -5.98
N ASP A 256 8.13 11.66 -4.78
CA ASP A 256 8.93 12.69 -4.11
C ASP A 256 10.22 12.06 -3.58
N LEU A 257 11.32 12.35 -4.25
CA LEU A 257 12.63 11.80 -3.92
C LEU A 257 13.11 12.21 -2.52
N ARG A 258 12.97 13.49 -2.15
CA ARG A 258 13.41 14.01 -0.84
C ARG A 258 12.65 13.33 0.29
N ARG A 259 11.32 13.31 0.21
CA ARG A 259 10.46 12.71 1.21
C ARG A 259 10.76 11.21 1.36
N ARG A 260 10.87 10.49 0.24
CA ARG A 260 11.13 9.05 0.24
C ARG A 260 12.48 8.69 0.84
N VAL A 261 13.54 9.36 0.42
CA VAL A 261 14.88 9.09 0.95
C VAL A 261 14.97 9.42 2.44
N ARG A 262 14.33 10.53 2.85
CA ARG A 262 14.27 10.92 4.27
C ARG A 262 13.60 9.83 5.13
N SER A 263 12.56 9.16 4.63
CA SER A 263 11.84 8.12 5.37
C SER A 263 12.73 6.90 5.74
N TYR A 264 13.78 6.61 4.99
CA TYR A 264 14.74 5.56 5.36
C TYR A 264 15.55 5.87 6.63
N PHE A 265 15.72 7.13 6.95
CA PHE A 265 16.49 7.57 8.12
C PHE A 265 15.62 7.76 9.37
N THR A 266 14.35 7.43 9.31
CA THR A 266 13.42 7.45 10.44
C THR A 266 13.37 6.09 11.16
N ALA A 267 12.68 6.04 12.29
CA ALA A 267 12.47 4.81 13.06
C ALA A 267 11.58 3.79 12.34
N ALA A 268 10.75 4.21 11.35
CA ALA A 268 9.86 3.34 10.59
C ALA A 268 10.60 2.22 9.83
N GLU A 269 11.87 2.43 9.47
CA GLU A 269 12.65 1.42 8.73
C GLU A 269 13.21 0.35 9.68
N LYS A 270 12.55 -0.81 9.75
CA LYS A 270 12.92 -1.96 10.61
C LYS A 270 13.55 -3.13 9.84
N ARG A 271 13.56 -3.11 8.52
CA ARG A 271 14.12 -4.20 7.71
C ARG A 271 15.63 -4.30 7.93
N THR A 272 16.10 -5.37 8.56
CA THR A 272 17.52 -5.58 8.94
C THR A 272 18.48 -5.31 7.77
N ARG A 273 18.17 -5.82 6.58
CA ARG A 273 19.01 -5.65 5.39
C ARG A 273 19.10 -4.18 4.92
N VAL A 274 18.00 -3.44 5.02
CA VAL A 274 17.99 -2.00 4.70
C VAL A 274 18.75 -1.22 5.78
N THR A 275 18.60 -1.58 7.04
CA THR A 275 19.35 -0.97 8.14
C THR A 275 20.86 -1.14 7.94
N GLN A 276 21.33 -2.35 7.60
CA GLN A 276 22.75 -2.60 7.29
C GLN A 276 23.23 -1.80 6.08
N MET A 277 22.41 -1.68 5.04
CA MET A 277 22.71 -0.83 3.90
C MET A 277 22.86 0.64 4.32
N LEU A 278 21.94 1.17 5.14
CA LEU A 278 22.01 2.56 5.61
C LEU A 278 23.28 2.82 6.44
N ASP A 279 23.77 1.85 7.19
CA ASP A 279 25.01 1.97 7.95
C ASP A 279 26.23 2.15 7.04
N THR A 280 26.25 1.50 5.88
CA THR A 280 27.33 1.57 4.89
C THR A 280 27.16 2.70 3.85
N THR A 281 25.97 3.28 3.75
CA THR A 281 25.67 4.37 2.81
C THR A 281 26.40 5.65 3.22
N VAL A 282 27.07 6.27 2.27
CA VAL A 282 27.74 7.59 2.44
C VAL A 282 27.17 8.67 1.52
N GLN A 283 26.50 8.28 0.43
CA GLN A 283 25.93 9.20 -0.55
C GLN A 283 24.59 8.69 -1.06
N VAL A 284 23.70 9.60 -1.39
CA VAL A 284 22.47 9.33 -2.16
C VAL A 284 22.54 10.13 -3.46
N ARG A 285 22.36 9.45 -4.59
CA ARG A 285 22.26 10.06 -5.91
C ARG A 285 20.80 10.05 -6.34
N ALA A 286 20.29 11.17 -6.83
CA ALA A 286 18.96 11.29 -7.41
C ALA A 286 19.04 11.46 -8.92
N ILE A 287 18.08 10.85 -9.63
CA ILE A 287 17.87 10.98 -11.07
C ILE A 287 16.41 11.43 -11.24
N PRO A 288 16.14 12.74 -11.33
CA PRO A 288 14.79 13.25 -11.53
C PRO A 288 14.19 12.76 -12.85
N THR A 289 12.88 12.54 -12.86
CA THR A 289 12.12 12.17 -14.06
C THR A 289 10.89 13.06 -14.18
N PRO A 290 10.37 13.29 -15.42
CA PRO A 290 9.14 14.04 -15.63
C PRO A 290 7.92 13.40 -14.96
N THR A 291 7.89 12.06 -14.93
CA THR A 291 6.73 11.27 -14.51
C THR A 291 7.12 10.16 -13.55
N GLU A 292 6.16 9.72 -12.74
CA GLU A 292 6.34 8.56 -11.86
C GLU A 292 6.56 7.26 -12.65
N VAL A 293 5.81 7.06 -13.72
CA VAL A 293 5.95 5.86 -14.55
C VAL A 293 7.34 5.75 -15.16
N GLU A 294 7.95 6.88 -15.58
CA GLU A 294 9.34 6.88 -16.02
C GLU A 294 10.30 6.55 -14.88
N ALA A 295 10.05 7.07 -13.66
CA ALA A 295 10.85 6.72 -12.50
C ALA A 295 10.84 5.21 -12.24
N ARG A 296 9.65 4.58 -12.25
CA ARG A 296 9.50 3.13 -12.06
C ARG A 296 10.20 2.32 -13.14
N VAL A 297 10.07 2.73 -14.39
CA VAL A 297 10.75 2.06 -15.52
C VAL A 297 12.28 2.20 -15.40
N ARG A 298 12.78 3.40 -15.07
CA ARG A 298 14.23 3.63 -14.86
C ARG A 298 14.76 2.82 -13.68
N GLU A 299 14.00 2.70 -12.60
CA GLU A 299 14.35 1.82 -11.47
C GLU A 299 14.56 0.38 -11.96
N LEU A 300 13.60 -0.20 -12.70
CA LEU A 300 13.71 -1.57 -13.24
C LEU A 300 14.94 -1.75 -14.11
N ARG A 301 15.19 -0.81 -15.02
CA ARG A 301 16.37 -0.83 -15.92
C ARG A 301 17.68 -0.76 -15.12
N LEU A 302 17.77 0.14 -14.15
CA LEU A 302 18.97 0.30 -13.32
C LEU A 302 19.21 -0.91 -12.38
N ILE A 303 18.16 -1.53 -11.85
CA ILE A 303 18.30 -2.78 -11.08
C ILE A 303 18.86 -3.90 -11.96
N ALA A 304 18.37 -4.03 -13.20
CA ALA A 304 18.83 -5.05 -14.13
C ALA A 304 20.27 -4.82 -14.62
N GLU A 305 20.68 -3.55 -14.75
CA GLU A 305 22.01 -3.14 -15.21
C GLU A 305 23.07 -3.26 -14.09
N LEU A 306 22.75 -2.74 -12.90
CA LEU A 306 23.71 -2.57 -11.80
C LEU A 306 23.72 -3.75 -10.82
N ASP A 307 22.73 -4.62 -10.86
CA ASP A 307 22.52 -5.75 -9.92
C ASP A 307 22.79 -5.39 -8.44
N PRO A 308 22.12 -4.37 -7.86
CA PRO A 308 22.45 -3.89 -6.54
C PRO A 308 22.22 -4.97 -5.47
N PRO A 309 23.14 -5.13 -4.49
CA PRO A 309 23.11 -6.26 -3.56
C PRO A 309 21.89 -6.28 -2.63
N VAL A 310 21.25 -5.13 -2.36
CA VAL A 310 20.10 -5.03 -1.45
C VAL A 310 18.77 -5.25 -2.16
N ASN A 311 18.64 -4.93 -3.46
CA ASN A 311 17.44 -5.22 -4.24
C ASN A 311 17.24 -6.74 -4.35
N ARG A 312 16.01 -7.21 -4.10
CA ARG A 312 15.65 -8.64 -4.23
C ARG A 312 14.83 -8.93 -5.47
N ARG A 313 13.98 -7.97 -5.87
CA ARG A 313 13.09 -8.09 -7.02
C ARG A 313 13.78 -7.53 -8.26
N SER A 314 13.32 -7.96 -9.43
CA SER A 314 13.71 -7.42 -10.74
C SER A 314 15.20 -7.61 -11.11
N ARG A 315 15.94 -8.45 -10.39
CA ARG A 315 17.36 -8.77 -10.68
C ARG A 315 17.54 -9.68 -11.89
N SER A 316 16.53 -10.42 -12.27
CA SER A 316 16.58 -11.36 -13.40
C SER A 316 15.33 -11.23 -14.28
N PRO A 317 15.04 -10.06 -14.86
CA PRO A 317 13.78 -9.78 -15.54
C PRO A 317 13.57 -10.58 -16.83
N ARG A 318 14.65 -11.14 -17.39
CA ARG A 318 14.63 -11.87 -18.69
C ARG A 318 14.31 -13.35 -18.56
N ARG A 319 14.08 -13.89 -17.36
CA ARG A 319 13.90 -15.33 -17.10
C ARG A 319 12.51 -15.71 -16.62
N GLN A 320 11.52 -14.88 -16.90
CA GLN A 320 10.15 -15.20 -16.49
C GLN A 320 9.56 -16.28 -17.41
N PRO A 321 9.04 -17.39 -16.86
CA PRO A 321 8.55 -18.49 -17.66
C PRO A 321 7.17 -18.21 -18.27
N TRP A 322 6.94 -18.77 -19.45
CA TRP A 322 5.69 -18.72 -20.20
C TRP A 322 5.23 -20.13 -20.53
N LEU A 323 3.93 -20.35 -20.56
CA LEU A 323 3.31 -21.59 -21.04
C LEU A 323 2.82 -21.36 -22.46
N HIS A 324 3.26 -22.21 -23.39
CA HIS A 324 2.87 -22.16 -24.79
C HIS A 324 2.72 -23.56 -25.37
N LEU A 325 2.10 -23.64 -26.53
CA LEU A 325 2.05 -24.88 -27.31
C LEU A 325 3.23 -24.92 -28.30
N VAL A 326 4.15 -25.83 -28.09
CA VAL A 326 5.21 -26.13 -29.06
C VAL A 326 4.55 -26.75 -30.31
N ARG A 327 4.79 -26.12 -31.47
CA ARG A 327 4.27 -26.59 -32.76
C ARG A 327 5.28 -27.51 -33.43
N GLY A 328 4.82 -28.44 -34.26
CA GLY A 328 5.67 -29.37 -35.02
C GLY A 328 5.02 -30.71 -35.20
N SER A 329 5.82 -31.78 -35.45
CA SER A 329 5.35 -33.15 -35.60
C SER A 329 4.68 -33.72 -34.34
N HIS A 330 5.02 -33.21 -33.18
CA HIS A 330 4.49 -33.62 -31.86
C HIS A 330 4.11 -32.41 -31.04
N PRO A 331 2.97 -31.75 -31.33
CA PRO A 331 2.52 -30.59 -30.58
C PRO A 331 2.29 -30.93 -29.09
N HIS A 332 2.85 -30.11 -28.19
CA HIS A 332 2.70 -30.29 -26.74
C HIS A 332 2.85 -29.01 -25.97
N LEU A 333 2.23 -28.93 -24.78
CA LEU A 333 2.39 -27.85 -23.84
C LEU A 333 3.78 -27.85 -23.21
N ALA A 334 4.46 -26.73 -23.27
CA ALA A 334 5.78 -26.55 -22.66
C ALA A 334 5.96 -25.22 -21.99
N GLY A 335 6.84 -25.21 -20.99
CA GLY A 335 7.31 -23.98 -20.34
C GLY A 335 8.57 -23.46 -21.03
N THR A 336 8.59 -22.18 -21.41
CA THR A 336 9.76 -21.52 -21.97
C THR A 336 10.08 -20.22 -21.24
N THR A 337 11.36 -19.85 -21.19
CA THR A 337 11.82 -18.52 -20.79
C THR A 337 12.23 -17.67 -21.99
N VAL A 338 12.10 -18.23 -23.19
CA VAL A 338 12.45 -17.59 -24.46
C VAL A 338 11.25 -17.74 -25.40
N LEU A 339 10.30 -16.79 -25.31
CA LEU A 339 9.09 -16.80 -26.13
C LEU A 339 9.29 -15.92 -27.36
N PRO A 340 9.10 -16.43 -28.61
CA PRO A 340 9.06 -15.58 -29.78
C PRO A 340 7.93 -14.53 -29.70
N THR A 341 8.17 -13.31 -30.13
CA THR A 341 7.14 -12.26 -30.08
C THR A 341 5.93 -12.61 -30.96
N SER A 342 6.11 -13.40 -32.02
CA SER A 342 5.02 -13.92 -32.86
C SER A 342 4.08 -14.88 -32.14
N GLU A 343 4.52 -15.51 -31.04
CA GLU A 343 3.73 -16.48 -30.27
C GLU A 343 3.05 -15.89 -29.03
N VAL A 344 3.29 -14.62 -28.75
CA VAL A 344 2.76 -13.95 -27.56
C VAL A 344 1.22 -14.00 -27.48
N GLY A 345 0.56 -13.96 -28.63
CA GLY A 345 -0.91 -14.07 -28.74
C GLY A 345 -1.48 -15.40 -28.28
N SER A 346 -0.69 -16.48 -28.36
CA SER A 346 -1.11 -17.85 -28.05
C SER A 346 -0.37 -18.47 -26.85
N ALA A 347 0.27 -17.66 -26.03
CA ALA A 347 0.98 -18.07 -24.82
C ALA A 347 0.40 -17.41 -23.57
N VAL A 348 0.48 -18.07 -22.43
CA VAL A 348 0.07 -17.54 -21.13
C VAL A 348 1.30 -17.28 -20.27
N GLY A 349 1.37 -16.12 -19.63
CA GLY A 349 2.50 -15.70 -18.81
C GLY A 349 2.60 -14.18 -18.68
N PRO A 350 3.62 -13.66 -18.03
CA PRO A 350 4.70 -14.41 -17.37
C PRO A 350 4.24 -15.04 -16.06
N PHE A 351 4.84 -16.18 -15.72
CA PHE A 351 4.65 -16.80 -14.42
C PHE A 351 5.67 -16.30 -13.40
N SER A 352 5.27 -16.23 -12.14
CA SER A 352 6.16 -15.80 -11.04
C SER A 352 7.25 -16.82 -10.71
N SER A 353 7.03 -18.10 -11.05
CA SER A 353 7.97 -19.19 -10.80
C SER A 353 7.71 -20.38 -11.74
N ARG A 354 8.70 -21.29 -11.84
CA ARG A 354 8.51 -22.57 -12.53
C ARG A 354 7.45 -23.45 -11.87
N HIS A 355 7.29 -23.33 -10.54
CA HIS A 355 6.25 -24.05 -9.82
C HIS A 355 4.85 -23.58 -10.24
N SER A 356 4.60 -22.24 -10.26
CA SER A 356 3.30 -21.72 -10.73
C SER A 356 3.01 -22.06 -12.19
N LEU A 357 4.03 -22.09 -13.06
CA LEU A 357 3.88 -22.57 -14.43
C LEU A 357 3.45 -24.05 -14.45
N SER A 358 4.11 -24.92 -13.69
CA SER A 358 3.77 -26.35 -13.63
C SER A 358 2.33 -26.56 -13.11
N GLN A 359 1.88 -25.77 -12.12
CA GLN A 359 0.50 -25.84 -11.65
C GLN A 359 -0.50 -25.42 -12.74
N ALA A 360 -0.21 -24.34 -13.46
CA ALA A 360 -1.06 -23.89 -14.58
C ALA A 360 -1.10 -24.89 -15.74
N GLN A 361 0.03 -25.47 -16.10
CA GLN A 361 0.09 -26.52 -17.12
C GLN A 361 -0.79 -27.71 -16.74
N ARG A 362 -0.71 -28.17 -15.50
CA ARG A 362 -1.58 -29.24 -14.98
C ARG A 362 -3.06 -28.86 -14.97
N ALA A 363 -3.40 -27.57 -14.73
CA ALA A 363 -4.78 -27.12 -14.85
C ALA A 363 -5.31 -27.32 -16.28
N VAL A 364 -4.53 -26.94 -17.29
CA VAL A 364 -4.90 -27.13 -18.70
C VAL A 364 -5.00 -28.60 -19.04
N GLU A 365 -3.97 -29.42 -18.71
CA GLU A 365 -3.93 -30.83 -18.98
C GLU A 365 -5.10 -31.60 -18.37
N CYS A 366 -5.41 -31.31 -17.10
CA CYS A 366 -6.50 -32.00 -16.40
C CYS A 366 -7.89 -31.54 -16.87
N ALA A 367 -8.10 -30.24 -17.09
CA ALA A 367 -9.40 -29.71 -17.52
C ALA A 367 -9.75 -30.17 -18.95
N LEU A 368 -8.75 -30.23 -19.83
CA LEU A 368 -8.92 -30.70 -21.20
C LEU A 368 -8.75 -32.21 -21.35
N GLY A 369 -8.51 -32.98 -20.29
CA GLY A 369 -8.38 -34.43 -20.33
C GLY A 369 -7.14 -34.92 -21.10
N LEU A 370 -6.06 -34.16 -21.12
CA LEU A 370 -4.82 -34.46 -21.83
C LEU A 370 -3.96 -35.43 -20.99
N ARG A 371 -4.05 -36.72 -21.26
CA ARG A 371 -3.34 -37.76 -20.47
C ARG A 371 -2.00 -38.17 -21.10
N ALA A 372 -1.86 -38.02 -22.41
CA ALA A 372 -0.67 -38.38 -23.15
C ALA A 372 -0.33 -37.32 -24.21
N TRP A 373 0.87 -37.35 -24.77
CA TRP A 373 1.30 -36.39 -25.80
C TRP A 373 0.42 -36.42 -27.08
N HIS A 374 -0.10 -37.59 -27.46
CA HIS A 374 -1.00 -37.70 -28.61
C HIS A 374 -2.35 -37.01 -28.39
N ASP A 375 -2.86 -36.93 -27.14
CA ASP A 375 -4.04 -36.17 -26.81
C ASP A 375 -3.78 -34.68 -27.06
N GLN A 376 -2.58 -34.19 -26.71
CA GLN A 376 -2.20 -32.78 -26.91
C GLN A 376 -2.08 -32.45 -28.41
N ALA A 377 -1.54 -33.38 -29.21
CA ALA A 377 -1.47 -33.25 -30.66
C ALA A 377 -2.87 -33.20 -31.30
N ALA A 378 -3.76 -34.08 -30.89
CA ALA A 378 -5.14 -34.15 -31.40
C ALA A 378 -5.97 -32.91 -31.02
N ARG A 379 -5.72 -32.35 -29.85
CA ARG A 379 -6.46 -31.19 -29.31
C ARG A 379 -5.68 -29.87 -29.36
N SER A 380 -4.65 -29.78 -30.18
CA SER A 380 -3.78 -28.60 -30.27
C SER A 380 -4.52 -27.31 -30.56
N GLN A 381 -5.57 -27.35 -31.39
CA GLN A 381 -6.41 -26.19 -31.69
C GLN A 381 -7.17 -25.68 -30.43
N GLU A 382 -7.72 -26.61 -29.66
CA GLU A 382 -8.46 -26.27 -28.42
C GLU A 382 -7.50 -25.74 -27.35
N ILE A 383 -6.30 -26.27 -27.24
CA ILE A 383 -5.25 -25.76 -26.35
C ILE A 383 -4.89 -24.31 -26.75
N LEU A 384 -4.69 -24.05 -28.05
CA LEU A 384 -4.41 -22.69 -28.52
C LEU A 384 -5.55 -21.71 -28.18
N GLN A 385 -6.81 -22.11 -28.40
CA GLN A 385 -7.97 -21.30 -28.03
C GLN A 385 -8.02 -21.02 -26.52
N ALA A 386 -7.79 -22.03 -25.70
CA ALA A 386 -7.76 -21.89 -24.23
C ALA A 386 -6.67 -20.94 -23.77
N LEU A 387 -5.48 -20.95 -24.38
CA LEU A 387 -4.36 -20.07 -24.02
C LEU A 387 -4.51 -18.65 -24.58
N ALA A 388 -5.14 -18.50 -25.75
CA ALA A 388 -5.27 -17.20 -26.42
C ALA A 388 -6.45 -16.38 -25.91
N GLU A 389 -7.67 -16.96 -25.95
CA GLU A 389 -8.90 -16.18 -25.83
C GLU A 389 -9.97 -16.81 -24.92
N GLN A 390 -10.01 -18.15 -24.83
CA GLN A 390 -11.10 -18.89 -24.21
C GLN A 390 -10.64 -19.65 -22.95
N ILE A 391 -10.14 -18.91 -21.96
CA ILE A 391 -9.72 -19.52 -20.68
C ILE A 391 -10.87 -20.29 -19.99
N ASP A 392 -12.12 -19.99 -20.37
CA ASP A 392 -13.33 -20.67 -19.89
C ASP A 392 -13.30 -22.17 -20.19
N LEU A 393 -12.63 -22.60 -21.28
CA LEU A 393 -12.42 -24.02 -21.62
C LEU A 393 -11.67 -24.78 -20.50
N VAL A 394 -10.89 -24.08 -19.69
CA VAL A 394 -10.17 -24.65 -18.56
C VAL A 394 -10.83 -24.27 -17.24
N ALA A 395 -11.25 -23.00 -17.10
CA ALA A 395 -11.74 -22.48 -15.83
C ALA A 395 -13.09 -23.09 -15.41
N VAL A 396 -14.01 -23.28 -16.36
CA VAL A 396 -15.33 -23.85 -16.04
C VAL A 396 -15.21 -25.30 -15.55
N PRO A 397 -14.56 -26.24 -16.28
CA PRO A 397 -14.38 -27.61 -15.79
C PRO A 397 -13.61 -27.69 -14.47
N ALA A 398 -12.61 -26.81 -14.28
CA ALA A 398 -11.85 -26.75 -13.04
C ALA A 398 -12.71 -26.33 -11.84
N LEU A 399 -13.57 -25.34 -11.99
CA LEU A 399 -14.51 -24.89 -10.94
C LEU A 399 -15.57 -25.95 -10.63
N GLU A 400 -16.11 -26.61 -11.64
CA GLU A 400 -17.03 -27.74 -11.46
C GLU A 400 -16.36 -28.88 -10.67
N GLN A 401 -15.09 -29.15 -10.95
CA GLN A 401 -14.32 -30.17 -10.22
C GLN A 401 -14.09 -29.75 -8.77
N VAL A 402 -13.77 -28.48 -8.51
CA VAL A 402 -13.66 -27.93 -7.14
C VAL A 402 -14.97 -28.11 -6.39
N ALA A 403 -16.11 -27.75 -7.00
CA ALA A 403 -17.43 -27.90 -6.41
C ALA A 403 -17.75 -29.37 -6.08
N ARG A 404 -17.49 -30.31 -7.02
CA ARG A 404 -17.69 -31.75 -6.79
C ARG A 404 -16.84 -32.30 -5.65
N LEU A 405 -15.56 -31.92 -5.59
CA LEU A 405 -14.65 -32.36 -4.53
C LEU A 405 -15.05 -31.77 -3.17
N SER A 406 -15.46 -30.53 -3.14
CA SER A 406 -15.96 -29.88 -1.90
C SER A 406 -17.24 -30.55 -1.40
N ALA A 407 -18.17 -30.88 -2.29
CA ALA A 407 -19.40 -31.61 -1.94
C ALA A 407 -19.13 -33.04 -1.44
N ALA A 408 -18.01 -33.63 -1.86
CA ALA A 408 -17.53 -34.93 -1.40
C ALA A 408 -16.58 -34.85 -0.18
N GLU A 409 -16.47 -33.66 0.45
CA GLU A 409 -15.60 -33.36 1.62
C GLU A 409 -14.09 -33.61 1.36
N ARG A 410 -13.67 -33.66 0.10
CA ARG A 410 -12.28 -33.86 -0.33
C ARG A 410 -11.56 -32.50 -0.45
N TYR A 411 -11.44 -31.76 0.66
CA TYR A 411 -11.00 -30.37 0.69
C TYR A 411 -9.54 -30.17 0.23
N GLU A 412 -8.64 -31.11 0.54
CA GLU A 412 -7.25 -31.03 0.09
C GLU A 412 -7.14 -31.06 -1.44
N GLU A 413 -7.90 -31.92 -2.09
CA GLU A 413 -7.91 -32.03 -3.54
C GLU A 413 -8.61 -30.83 -4.19
N ALA A 414 -9.69 -30.32 -3.59
CA ALA A 414 -10.34 -29.08 -4.01
C ALA A 414 -9.37 -27.89 -3.91
N GLY A 415 -8.58 -27.80 -2.83
CA GLY A 415 -7.52 -26.79 -2.64
C GLY A 415 -6.43 -26.89 -3.70
N LEU A 416 -6.00 -28.10 -4.06
CA LEU A 416 -5.02 -28.32 -5.14
C LEU A 416 -5.54 -27.83 -6.49
N TRP A 417 -6.80 -28.11 -6.84
CA TRP A 417 -7.42 -27.63 -8.06
C TRP A 417 -7.56 -26.09 -8.08
N THR A 418 -7.93 -25.52 -6.94
CA THR A 418 -8.00 -24.05 -6.76
C THR A 418 -6.63 -23.41 -6.99
N THR A 419 -5.56 -23.98 -6.43
CA THR A 419 -4.18 -23.49 -6.60
C THR A 419 -3.72 -23.56 -8.07
N ARG A 420 -4.03 -24.66 -8.76
CA ARG A 420 -3.75 -24.84 -10.19
C ARG A 420 -4.46 -23.78 -11.03
N LEU A 421 -5.76 -23.62 -10.82
CA LEU A 421 -6.59 -22.67 -11.54
C LEU A 421 -6.13 -21.22 -11.27
N ARG A 422 -5.85 -20.86 -10.02
CA ARG A 422 -5.31 -19.53 -9.66
C ARG A 422 -4.00 -19.22 -10.38
N SER A 423 -3.09 -20.20 -10.45
CA SER A 423 -1.82 -20.03 -11.15
C SER A 423 -2.01 -19.70 -12.63
N LEU A 424 -2.96 -20.38 -13.29
CA LEU A 424 -3.30 -20.15 -14.69
C LEU A 424 -3.96 -18.79 -14.88
N LEU A 425 -5.00 -18.47 -14.09
CA LEU A 425 -5.76 -17.22 -14.23
C LEU A 425 -4.89 -15.98 -13.94
N ALA A 426 -4.00 -16.05 -12.94
CA ALA A 426 -3.06 -14.97 -12.65
C ALA A 426 -2.09 -14.71 -13.79
N ALA A 427 -1.62 -15.75 -14.46
CA ALA A 427 -0.74 -15.63 -15.61
C ALA A 427 -1.50 -15.18 -16.87
N ALA A 428 -2.71 -15.69 -17.10
CA ALA A 428 -3.59 -15.24 -18.19
C ALA A 428 -3.90 -13.75 -18.08
N ARG A 429 -4.24 -13.25 -16.88
CA ARG A 429 -4.46 -11.83 -16.65
C ARG A 429 -3.22 -10.99 -17.01
N ARG A 430 -2.02 -11.43 -16.62
CA ARG A 430 -0.79 -10.71 -16.99
C ARG A 430 -0.55 -10.75 -18.50
N ALA A 431 -0.81 -11.89 -19.15
CA ALA A 431 -0.72 -12.01 -20.60
C ALA A 431 -1.67 -11.02 -21.29
N ASP A 432 -2.91 -10.93 -20.84
CA ASP A 432 -3.91 -10.01 -21.38
C ASP A 432 -3.46 -8.54 -21.26
N GLN A 433 -2.77 -8.17 -20.18
CA GLN A 433 -2.23 -6.82 -19.97
C GLN A 433 -1.06 -6.49 -20.90
N VAL A 434 -0.15 -7.44 -21.16
CA VAL A 434 1.08 -7.16 -21.90
C VAL A 434 0.97 -7.37 -23.41
N ARG A 435 0.14 -8.30 -23.87
CA ARG A 435 -0.02 -8.65 -25.30
C ARG A 435 -0.24 -7.43 -26.21
N PRO A 436 -1.19 -6.51 -25.92
CA PRO A 436 -1.45 -5.36 -26.75
C PRO A 436 -0.24 -4.46 -26.90
N LEU A 437 0.47 -4.19 -25.80
CA LEU A 437 1.63 -3.30 -25.80
C LEU A 437 2.84 -3.94 -26.52
N LEU A 438 3.06 -5.24 -26.33
CA LEU A 438 4.14 -5.97 -27.01
C LEU A 438 3.93 -6.05 -28.52
N SER A 439 2.69 -5.95 -28.98
CA SER A 439 2.32 -6.02 -30.40
C SER A 439 2.13 -4.64 -31.03
N CYS A 440 2.16 -3.55 -30.25
CA CYS A 440 1.93 -2.20 -30.72
C CYS A 440 3.24 -1.48 -31.08
N PRO A 441 3.44 -1.07 -32.37
CA PRO A 441 4.61 -0.35 -32.82
C PRO A 441 4.79 1.00 -32.15
N HIS A 442 3.69 1.72 -31.93
CA HIS A 442 3.69 3.06 -31.36
C HIS A 442 2.36 3.39 -30.70
N LEU A 443 2.44 3.89 -29.47
CA LEU A 443 1.29 4.35 -28.70
C LEU A 443 1.70 5.58 -27.89
N ILE A 444 0.89 6.64 -27.93
CA ILE A 444 0.95 7.75 -26.97
C ILE A 444 -0.37 7.79 -26.21
N ALA A 445 -0.27 7.77 -24.89
CA ALA A 445 -1.39 7.96 -24.00
C ALA A 445 -1.16 9.19 -23.12
N ALA A 446 -2.27 9.81 -22.67
CA ALA A 446 -2.27 11.00 -21.84
C ALA A 446 -3.17 10.81 -20.62
N ARG A 447 -2.74 11.34 -19.47
CA ARG A 447 -3.54 11.40 -18.25
C ARG A 447 -3.54 12.82 -17.68
N ARG A 448 -4.71 13.31 -17.29
CA ARG A 448 -4.84 14.64 -16.68
C ARG A 448 -4.43 14.56 -15.21
N ARG A 449 -3.56 15.48 -14.79
CA ARG A 449 -3.14 15.63 -13.40
C ARG A 449 -4.00 16.67 -12.66
N SER A 450 -4.05 16.57 -11.32
CA SER A 450 -4.53 17.64 -10.47
C SER A 450 -3.71 18.91 -10.76
N GLY A 451 -4.33 20.06 -10.95
CA GLY A 451 -3.63 21.28 -11.37
C GLY A 451 -3.65 21.56 -12.88
N GLY A 452 -4.32 20.72 -13.69
CA GLY A 452 -4.63 21.03 -15.10
C GLY A 452 -3.49 20.78 -16.09
N SER A 453 -2.39 20.12 -15.70
CA SER A 453 -1.36 19.63 -16.59
C SER A 453 -1.71 18.24 -17.14
N TRP A 454 -1.04 17.83 -18.23
CA TRP A 454 -1.16 16.50 -18.81
C TRP A 454 0.15 15.74 -18.67
N GLU A 455 0.07 14.51 -18.20
CA GLU A 455 1.14 13.53 -18.22
C GLU A 455 1.02 12.70 -19.50
N LEU A 456 2.10 12.61 -20.28
CA LEU A 456 2.16 11.93 -21.56
C LEU A 456 3.17 10.79 -21.49
N VAL A 457 2.82 9.65 -22.05
CA VAL A 457 3.69 8.46 -22.11
C VAL A 457 3.68 7.92 -23.53
N CYS A 458 4.88 7.73 -24.10
CA CYS A 458 5.08 7.07 -25.39
C CYS A 458 5.61 5.66 -25.17
N VAL A 459 4.91 4.68 -25.72
CA VAL A 459 5.27 3.25 -25.66
C VAL A 459 5.51 2.75 -27.08
N ARG A 460 6.59 1.99 -27.28
CA ARG A 460 6.90 1.30 -28.53
C ARG A 460 7.28 -0.14 -28.24
N TRP A 461 6.52 -1.09 -28.79
CA TRP A 461 6.75 -2.53 -28.59
C TRP A 461 6.87 -2.94 -27.11
N GLY A 462 5.99 -2.37 -26.26
CA GLY A 462 5.97 -2.64 -24.82
C GLY A 462 7.08 -1.95 -24.02
N ARG A 463 7.89 -1.08 -24.64
CA ARG A 463 8.98 -0.33 -24.02
C ARG A 463 8.60 1.14 -23.87
N LEU A 464 8.96 1.74 -22.73
CA LEU A 464 8.87 3.19 -22.57
C LEU A 464 9.87 3.86 -23.50
N ALA A 465 9.35 4.59 -24.48
CA ALA A 465 10.15 5.34 -25.44
C ALA A 465 10.35 6.82 -25.03
N GLY A 466 9.48 7.35 -24.17
CA GLY A 466 9.60 8.69 -23.63
C GLY A 466 8.40 9.06 -22.77
N SER A 467 8.54 10.07 -21.92
CA SER A 467 7.45 10.66 -21.17
C SER A 467 7.62 12.18 -21.07
N ALA A 468 6.52 12.90 -20.85
CA ALA A 468 6.53 14.35 -20.70
C ALA A 468 5.37 14.82 -19.84
N VAL A 469 5.49 16.03 -19.28
CA VAL A 469 4.40 16.70 -18.56
C VAL A 469 4.23 18.09 -19.14
N THR A 470 2.99 18.46 -19.49
CA THR A 470 2.71 19.81 -19.98
C THR A 470 2.65 20.82 -18.85
N PRO A 471 2.91 22.11 -19.11
CA PRO A 471 2.54 23.15 -18.15
C PRO A 471 1.04 23.13 -17.83
N PRO A 472 0.64 23.59 -16.63
CA PRO A 472 -0.78 23.70 -16.28
C PRO A 472 -1.56 24.55 -17.30
N GLY A 473 -2.73 24.04 -17.74
CA GLY A 473 -3.61 24.73 -18.69
C GLY A 473 -3.12 24.79 -20.15
N ALA A 474 -1.93 24.26 -20.46
CA ALA A 474 -1.41 24.24 -21.83
C ALA A 474 -2.12 23.18 -22.70
N ASP A 475 -2.26 23.49 -24.00
CA ASP A 475 -2.69 22.51 -25.01
C ASP A 475 -1.67 21.36 -25.09
N PRO A 476 -2.06 20.09 -24.89
CA PRO A 476 -1.15 18.96 -24.94
C PRO A 476 -0.66 18.62 -26.34
N ARG A 477 -1.35 19.03 -27.41
CA ARG A 477 -1.03 18.62 -28.79
C ARG A 477 0.41 18.95 -29.25
N PRO A 478 0.97 20.15 -28.99
CA PRO A 478 2.37 20.42 -29.32
C PRO A 478 3.35 19.50 -28.60
N MET A 479 3.06 19.17 -27.33
CA MET A 479 3.91 18.26 -26.54
C MET A 479 3.81 16.82 -27.06
N VAL A 480 2.62 16.37 -27.50
CA VAL A 480 2.45 15.06 -28.15
C VAL A 480 3.29 14.99 -29.43
N ALA A 481 3.25 16.01 -30.28
CA ALA A 481 4.06 16.07 -31.50
C ALA A 481 5.58 16.06 -31.20
N SER A 482 6.00 16.81 -30.19
CA SER A 482 7.39 16.83 -29.72
C SER A 482 7.81 15.46 -29.17
N LEU A 483 6.98 14.85 -28.31
CA LEU A 483 7.25 13.54 -27.73
C LEU A 483 7.36 12.46 -28.82
N ARG A 484 6.47 12.46 -29.82
CA ARG A 484 6.55 11.55 -30.97
C ARG A 484 7.88 11.67 -31.72
N ALA A 485 8.32 12.91 -31.96
CA ALA A 485 9.55 13.21 -32.72
C ALA A 485 10.82 12.85 -31.93
N THR A 486 10.83 13.01 -30.61
CA THR A 486 12.00 12.85 -29.75
C THR A 486 12.06 11.50 -29.01
N ALA A 487 10.97 10.74 -29.01
CA ALA A 487 10.91 9.45 -28.35
C ALA A 487 11.92 8.45 -28.93
N GLN A 488 12.51 7.64 -28.05
CA GLN A 488 13.49 6.62 -28.42
C GLN A 488 12.96 5.73 -29.55
N VAL A 489 13.77 5.50 -30.57
CA VAL A 489 13.47 4.51 -31.62
C VAL A 489 13.64 3.12 -31.01
N VAL A 490 12.63 2.30 -31.16
CA VAL A 490 12.61 0.92 -30.67
C VAL A 490 12.27 0.00 -31.84
N SER A 491 13.16 -0.94 -32.14
CA SER A 491 12.90 -1.98 -33.15
C SER A 491 11.97 -3.04 -32.58
N ARG A 492 11.23 -3.72 -33.44
CA ARG A 492 10.42 -4.86 -33.03
C ARG A 492 11.31 -5.96 -32.46
N PRO A 493 11.13 -6.37 -31.20
CA PRO A 493 11.92 -7.45 -30.62
C PRO A 493 11.54 -8.81 -31.23
N GLU A 494 12.51 -9.67 -31.46
CA GLU A 494 12.25 -11.05 -31.93
C GLU A 494 11.66 -11.94 -30.82
N ARG A 495 12.02 -11.62 -29.56
CA ARG A 495 11.65 -12.42 -28.38
C ARG A 495 11.14 -11.50 -27.28
N VAL A 496 10.18 -11.99 -26.54
CA VAL A 496 9.67 -11.30 -25.33
C VAL A 496 10.80 -11.19 -24.29
N GLY A 497 11.02 -10.01 -23.78
CA GLY A 497 12.06 -9.75 -22.78
C GLY A 497 13.47 -9.52 -23.36
N GLN A 498 13.63 -9.42 -24.68
CA GLN A 498 14.92 -9.18 -25.33
C GLN A 498 15.49 -7.79 -25.00
N ASP A 499 14.75 -6.73 -25.31
CA ASP A 499 15.17 -5.35 -25.15
C ASP A 499 14.41 -4.62 -24.02
N THR A 500 13.34 -5.22 -23.56
CA THR A 500 12.45 -4.68 -22.53
C THR A 500 12.01 -5.79 -21.60
N SER A 501 12.11 -5.60 -20.29
CA SER A 501 11.58 -6.58 -19.34
C SER A 501 10.04 -6.59 -19.40
N VAL A 502 9.45 -7.77 -19.19
CA VAL A 502 7.98 -7.86 -19.10
C VAL A 502 7.44 -7.08 -17.90
N GLU A 503 8.25 -6.90 -16.85
CA GLU A 503 7.92 -6.06 -15.69
C GLU A 503 7.74 -4.60 -16.11
N GLU A 504 8.60 -4.09 -17.00
CA GLU A 504 8.45 -2.75 -17.58
C GLU A 504 7.14 -2.64 -18.37
N THR A 505 6.86 -3.63 -19.23
CA THR A 505 5.61 -3.65 -20.00
C THR A 505 4.37 -3.70 -19.09
N LEU A 506 4.42 -4.44 -17.97
CA LEU A 506 3.34 -4.47 -16.96
C LEU A 506 3.14 -3.09 -16.30
N VAL A 507 4.23 -2.42 -15.91
CA VAL A 507 4.14 -1.05 -15.36
C VAL A 507 3.48 -0.08 -16.34
N LEU A 508 3.80 -0.21 -17.63
CA LEU A 508 3.20 0.61 -18.67
C LEU A 508 1.74 0.24 -18.92
N ALA A 509 1.42 -1.06 -18.89
CA ALA A 509 0.05 -1.56 -19.04
C ALA A 509 -0.84 -1.05 -17.90
N ASP A 510 -0.39 -1.13 -16.65
CA ASP A 510 -1.13 -0.60 -15.51
C ASP A 510 -1.42 0.89 -15.66
N TRP A 511 -0.45 1.68 -16.16
CA TRP A 511 -0.62 3.11 -16.38
C TRP A 511 -1.55 3.43 -17.56
N VAL A 512 -1.42 2.71 -18.69
CA VAL A 512 -2.24 2.92 -19.91
C VAL A 512 -3.68 2.47 -19.71
N LEU A 513 -3.90 1.45 -18.85
CA LEU A 513 -5.22 0.89 -18.55
C LEU A 513 -5.95 1.57 -17.40
N ASP A 514 -5.30 2.52 -16.73
CA ASP A 514 -5.93 3.33 -15.69
C ASP A 514 -7.12 4.12 -16.28
N ASP A 515 -8.24 4.17 -15.57
CA ASP A 515 -9.48 4.84 -16.02
C ASP A 515 -9.27 6.32 -16.36
N GLY A 516 -8.22 6.95 -15.83
CA GLY A 516 -7.83 8.33 -16.11
C GLY A 516 -7.00 8.50 -17.38
N ALA A 517 -6.45 7.42 -17.95
CA ALA A 517 -5.63 7.48 -19.14
C ALA A 517 -6.49 7.51 -20.42
N ARG A 518 -6.02 8.23 -21.43
CA ARG A 518 -6.64 8.33 -22.75
C ARG A 518 -5.62 8.03 -23.82
N LEU A 519 -5.97 7.16 -24.76
CA LEU A 519 -5.17 6.92 -25.95
C LEU A 519 -5.24 8.13 -26.88
N VAL A 520 -4.10 8.68 -27.24
CA VAL A 520 -3.97 9.89 -28.07
C VAL A 520 -3.53 9.53 -29.49
N GLU A 521 -2.50 8.69 -29.60
CA GLU A 521 -1.99 8.17 -30.87
C GLU A 521 -1.74 6.67 -30.74
N VAL A 522 -2.09 5.94 -31.78
CA VAL A 522 -1.83 4.51 -31.88
C VAL A 522 -1.53 4.15 -33.33
N GLU A 523 -0.41 3.46 -33.55
CA GLU A 523 -0.05 2.88 -34.84
C GLU A 523 -0.06 1.36 -34.73
N GLY A 524 -0.59 0.69 -35.75
CA GLY A 524 -0.66 -0.77 -35.83
C GLY A 524 -2.03 -1.26 -36.28
N PRO A 525 -2.21 -2.56 -36.47
CA PRO A 525 -3.50 -3.12 -36.81
C PRO A 525 -4.47 -2.88 -35.66
N THR A 526 -5.67 -2.42 -36.00
CA THR A 526 -6.76 -2.05 -35.05
C THR A 526 -7.12 -3.21 -34.12
N GLU A 527 -6.92 -4.43 -34.57
CA GLU A 527 -7.15 -5.67 -33.82
C GLU A 527 -6.22 -5.83 -32.59
N VAL A 528 -5.04 -5.21 -32.61
CA VAL A 528 -4.09 -5.26 -31.49
C VAL A 528 -4.59 -4.50 -30.26
N LEU A 529 -5.49 -3.54 -30.49
CA LEU A 529 -6.02 -2.68 -29.44
C LEU A 529 -7.41 -3.08 -28.97
N THR A 530 -8.04 -4.08 -29.57
CA THR A 530 -9.17 -4.75 -28.97
C THR A 530 -8.66 -5.46 -27.73
N TRP A 531 -8.68 -4.72 -26.64
CA TRP A 531 -8.38 -5.24 -25.33
C TRP A 531 -9.30 -6.45 -25.11
N PRO A 532 -8.75 -7.66 -24.87
CA PRO A 532 -9.61 -8.77 -24.60
C PRO A 532 -10.37 -8.44 -23.32
N VAL A 533 -11.64 -8.11 -23.44
CA VAL A 533 -12.54 -7.92 -22.31
C VAL A 533 -12.73 -9.30 -21.69
N GLY A 534 -11.65 -9.76 -21.14
CA GLY A 534 -11.58 -10.63 -20.10
C GLY A 534 -11.96 -12.04 -20.09
N SER A 535 -11.19 -12.89 -20.63
CA SER A 535 -11.32 -14.27 -20.21
C SER A 535 -10.93 -14.42 -18.73
N ALA A 536 -9.76 -13.95 -18.31
CA ALA A 536 -9.31 -14.07 -16.91
C ALA A 536 -9.97 -13.09 -15.94
N ALA A 537 -10.37 -11.90 -16.41
CA ALA A 537 -11.00 -10.88 -15.56
C ALA A 537 -12.36 -11.30 -14.98
N ARG A 538 -13.08 -12.23 -15.62
CA ARG A 538 -14.34 -12.78 -15.10
C ARG A 538 -14.17 -13.55 -13.79
N TYR A 539 -12.96 -14.10 -13.55
CA TYR A 539 -12.64 -14.94 -12.40
C TYR A 539 -11.99 -14.19 -11.24
N ARG A 540 -12.25 -12.88 -11.08
CA ARG A 540 -11.68 -12.04 -10.01
C ARG A 540 -11.89 -12.61 -8.61
N LYS A 541 -13.06 -13.21 -8.33
CA LYS A 541 -13.36 -13.82 -7.03
C LYS A 541 -12.41 -14.98 -6.70
N VAL A 542 -12.06 -15.80 -7.71
CA VAL A 542 -11.09 -16.91 -7.55
C VAL A 542 -9.68 -16.38 -7.27
N LEU A 543 -9.31 -15.22 -7.85
CA LEU A 543 -8.03 -14.57 -7.63
C LEU A 543 -7.95 -13.85 -6.28
N ALA A 544 -9.06 -13.34 -5.76
CA ALA A 544 -9.13 -12.55 -4.54
C ALA A 544 -9.28 -13.39 -3.27
N SER A 545 -9.80 -14.64 -3.33
CA SER A 545 -9.91 -15.50 -2.14
C SER A 545 -8.50 -15.84 -1.64
N ARG A 546 -8.14 -15.34 -0.47
CA ARG A 546 -6.98 -15.82 0.31
C ARG A 546 -7.41 -17.12 1.01
N ASP A 547 -6.50 -18.08 1.08
CA ASP A 547 -6.67 -19.34 1.80
C ASP A 547 -6.94 -19.09 3.27
#